data_5b3db239021ad82974bce2be0a4687c0
#
_entry.id   5b3db239021ad82974bce2be0a4687c0
#
_cell.length_a   1.000
_cell.length_b   1.000
_cell.length_c   1.000
_cell.angle_alpha   90.00
_cell.angle_beta   90.00
_cell.angle_gamma   90.00
#
_symmetry.space_group_name_H-M   'P 1'
#
loop_
_entity.id
_entity.type
_entity.pdbx_description
1 polymer ?
#
loop_
_entity_poly.entity_id
_entity_poly.type
_entity_poly.pdbx_seq_one_letter_code
_entity_poly.pdbx_strand_id
1 'polypeptide(L)'
;MQINFKQQELIDSLLKALKKNFPDVKFVDITESPENPNDLWIRVPDPEDDEKQLRLIKYFSRKTTDILMDYGYHILVMPIV
;
A
#
# COMPACT_ATOMS: atom_id res chain seq x y z
N MET A 1 5.98 11.16 11.63
CA MET A 1 4.76 10.51 11.09
C MET A 1 4.00 9.85 12.24
N GLN A 2 2.74 10.15 12.36
CA GLN A 2 1.89 9.54 13.38
C GLN A 2 0.88 8.63 12.71
N ILE A 3 0.83 7.39 13.16
CA ILE A 3 -0.09 6.39 12.66
C ILE A 3 -0.99 5.97 13.83
N ASN A 4 -2.29 6.15 13.70
CA ASN A 4 -3.22 5.72 14.75
C ASN A 4 -3.42 4.19 14.69
N PHE A 5 -4.10 3.67 15.70
CA PHE A 5 -4.30 2.22 15.83
C PHE A 5 -5.04 1.64 14.62
N LYS A 6 -6.08 2.34 14.14
CA LYS A 6 -6.86 1.85 13.00
C LYS A 6 -6.05 1.86 11.71
N GLN A 7 -5.28 2.91 11.49
CA GLN A 7 -4.37 2.96 10.33
C GLN A 7 -3.37 1.83 10.38
N GLN A 8 -2.81 1.53 11.55
CA GLN A 8 -1.86 0.44 11.71
C GLN A 8 -2.50 -0.91 11.37
N GLU A 9 -3.73 -1.14 11.83
CA GLU A 9 -4.49 -2.36 11.51
C GLU A 9 -4.67 -2.51 10.00
N LEU A 10 -5.07 -1.43 9.33
CA LEU A 10 -5.29 -1.44 7.89
C LEU A 10 -4.00 -1.68 7.12
N ILE A 11 -2.90 -1.06 7.56
CA ILE A 11 -1.58 -1.27 6.98
C ILE A 11 -1.16 -2.73 7.14
N ASP A 12 -1.32 -3.30 8.33
CA ASP A 12 -0.98 -4.70 8.59
C ASP A 12 -1.79 -5.64 7.69
N SER A 13 -3.06 -5.34 7.46
CA SER A 13 -3.90 -6.10 6.55
C SER A 13 -3.38 -6.05 5.12
N LEU A 14 -2.98 -4.87 4.66
CA LEU A 14 -2.41 -4.71 3.32
C LEU A 14 -1.08 -5.44 3.19
N LEU A 15 -0.23 -5.39 4.21
CA LEU A 15 1.06 -6.10 4.20
C LEU A 15 0.88 -7.61 4.18
N LYS A 16 -0.11 -8.12 4.90
CA LYS A 16 -0.45 -9.55 4.84
C LYS A 16 -0.91 -9.96 3.45
N ALA A 17 -1.76 -9.15 2.82
CA ALA A 17 -2.23 -9.40 1.47
C ALA A 17 -1.07 -9.36 0.47
N LEU A 18 -0.13 -8.43 0.65
CA LEU A 18 1.07 -8.34 -0.17
C LEU A 18 1.88 -9.62 -0.07
N LYS A 19 2.16 -10.08 1.14
CA LYS A 19 2.96 -11.27 1.37
C LYS A 19 2.28 -12.52 0.81
N LYS A 20 0.96 -12.61 0.91
CA LYS A 20 0.20 -13.76 0.45
C LYS A 20 0.11 -13.84 -1.07
N ASN A 21 -0.15 -12.72 -1.74
CA ASN A 21 -0.45 -12.70 -3.17
C ASN A 21 0.76 -12.33 -4.03
N PHE A 22 1.74 -11.65 -3.44
CA PHE A 22 2.96 -11.22 -4.14
C PHE A 22 4.18 -11.55 -3.28
N PRO A 23 4.47 -12.84 -3.04
CA PRO A 23 5.54 -13.24 -2.10
C PRO A 23 6.94 -12.79 -2.54
N ASP A 24 7.12 -12.49 -3.82
CA ASP A 24 8.40 -12.01 -4.37
C ASP A 24 8.62 -10.51 -4.12
N VAL A 25 7.56 -9.79 -3.74
CA VAL A 25 7.63 -8.35 -3.52
C VAL A 25 7.86 -8.10 -2.03
N LYS A 26 8.97 -7.46 -1.72
CA LYS A 26 9.33 -7.16 -0.33
C LYS A 26 8.91 -5.74 0.03
N PHE A 27 8.39 -5.59 1.24
CA PHE A 27 8.08 -4.29 1.80
C PHE A 27 9.36 -3.49 2.05
N VAL A 28 9.34 -2.20 1.68
CA VAL A 28 10.47 -1.30 1.93
C VAL A 28 10.20 -0.47 3.19
N ASP A 29 9.21 0.40 3.15
CA ASP A 29 8.84 1.22 4.30
C ASP A 29 7.46 1.83 4.11
N ILE A 30 7.05 2.60 5.12
CA ILE A 30 5.84 3.40 5.09
C ILE A 30 6.26 4.86 5.23
N THR A 31 5.72 5.72 4.37
CA THR A 31 6.03 7.15 4.41
C THR A 31 4.76 7.96 4.21
N GLU A 32 4.85 9.24 4.58
CA GLU A 32 3.78 10.19 4.28
C GLU A 32 3.84 10.57 2.81
N SER A 33 2.66 10.84 2.22
CA SER A 33 2.62 11.40 0.88
C SER A 33 3.28 12.78 0.88
N PRO A 34 4.11 13.10 -0.13
CA PRO A 34 4.71 14.43 -0.22
C PRO A 34 3.68 15.55 -0.36
N GLU A 35 2.51 15.24 -0.88
CA GLU A 35 1.46 16.24 -1.12
C GLU A 35 0.57 16.45 0.10
N ASN A 36 0.35 15.39 0.89
CA ASN A 36 -0.55 15.43 2.03
C ASN A 36 -0.03 14.54 3.15
N PRO A 37 0.38 15.09 4.30
CA PRO A 37 0.93 14.29 5.39
C PRO A 37 -0.08 13.34 6.04
N ASN A 38 -1.37 13.50 5.78
CA ASN A 38 -2.39 12.59 6.26
C ASN A 38 -2.53 11.33 5.40
N ASP A 39 -2.00 11.37 4.18
CA ASP A 39 -2.00 10.22 3.28
C ASP A 39 -0.73 9.40 3.51
N LEU A 40 -0.88 8.09 3.50
CA LEU A 40 0.24 7.19 3.76
C LEU A 40 0.55 6.36 2.53
N TRP A 41 1.84 6.16 2.27
CA TRP A 41 2.32 5.32 1.18
C TRP A 41 3.07 4.12 1.76
N ILE A 42 2.62 2.92 1.38
CA ILE A 42 3.38 1.69 1.60
C ILE A 42 4.27 1.53 0.38
N ARG A 43 5.57 1.73 0.56
CA ARG A 43 6.52 1.66 -0.56
C ARG A 43 7.04 0.25 -0.73
N VAL A 44 7.01 -0.21 -1.97
CA VAL A 44 7.48 -1.53 -2.34
C VAL A 44 8.45 -1.41 -3.52
N PRO A 45 9.38 -2.35 -3.70
CA PRO A 45 10.24 -2.33 -4.88
C PRO A 45 9.41 -2.45 -6.15
N ASP A 46 9.81 -1.73 -7.20
CA ASP A 46 9.15 -1.82 -8.48
C ASP A 46 9.41 -3.20 -9.09
N PRO A 47 8.36 -4.00 -9.39
CA PRO A 47 8.57 -5.26 -10.07
C PRO A 47 9.19 -5.04 -11.45
N GLU A 48 10.18 -5.86 -11.80
CA GLU A 48 10.85 -5.75 -13.10
C GLU A 48 9.95 -6.11 -14.25
N ASP A 49 8.93 -6.92 -13.99
CA ASP A 49 7.97 -7.39 -14.98
C ASP A 49 6.75 -6.45 -14.98
N ASP A 50 6.46 -5.85 -16.13
CA ASP A 50 5.34 -4.93 -16.30
C ASP A 50 4.00 -5.58 -15.98
N GLU A 51 3.83 -6.87 -16.28
CA GLU A 51 2.61 -7.60 -15.94
C GLU A 51 2.42 -7.71 -14.44
N LYS A 52 3.49 -8.01 -13.71
CA LYS A 52 3.44 -8.07 -12.24
C LYS A 52 3.12 -6.71 -11.64
N GLN A 53 3.72 -5.66 -12.20
CA GLN A 53 3.48 -4.30 -11.75
C GLN A 53 2.00 -3.93 -11.92
N LEU A 54 1.43 -4.20 -13.11
CA LEU A 54 0.02 -3.95 -13.37
C LEU A 54 -0.89 -4.75 -12.44
N ARG A 55 -0.56 -6.01 -12.22
CA ARG A 55 -1.32 -6.89 -11.33
C ARG A 55 -1.31 -6.37 -9.91
N LEU A 56 -0.14 -5.94 -9.45
CA LEU A 56 0.04 -5.37 -8.11
C LEU A 56 -0.81 -4.10 -7.95
N ILE A 57 -0.70 -3.18 -8.90
CA ILE A 57 -1.44 -1.92 -8.87
C ILE A 57 -2.95 -2.17 -8.89
N LYS A 58 -3.43 -3.02 -9.77
CA LYS A 58 -4.86 -3.35 -9.88
C LYS A 58 -5.40 -3.97 -8.59
N TYR A 59 -4.65 -4.91 -8.03
CA TYR A 59 -5.06 -5.59 -6.81
C TYR A 59 -5.18 -4.61 -5.64
N PHE A 60 -4.15 -3.80 -5.43
CA PHE A 60 -4.12 -2.88 -4.30
C PHE A 60 -4.98 -1.64 -4.51
N SER A 61 -5.17 -1.18 -5.74
CA SER A 61 -6.08 -0.06 -6.02
C SER A 61 -7.47 -0.35 -5.50
N ARG A 62 -7.94 -1.58 -5.70
CA ARG A 62 -9.26 -1.98 -5.22
C ARG A 62 -9.32 -1.99 -3.69
N LYS A 63 -8.30 -2.58 -3.05
CA LYS A 63 -8.26 -2.65 -1.59
C LYS A 63 -8.12 -1.28 -0.95
N THR A 64 -7.27 -0.42 -1.51
CA THR A 64 -7.05 0.91 -0.96
C THR A 64 -8.26 1.81 -1.18
N THR A 65 -8.98 1.64 -2.29
CA THR A 65 -10.23 2.34 -2.52
C THR A 65 -11.29 1.92 -1.50
N ASP A 66 -11.40 0.62 -1.22
CA ASP A 66 -12.33 0.12 -0.20
C ASP A 66 -12.02 0.71 1.18
N ILE A 67 -10.75 0.82 1.53
CA ILE A 67 -10.32 1.42 2.79
C ILE A 67 -10.72 2.90 2.85
N LEU A 68 -10.50 3.62 1.77
CA LEU A 68 -10.88 5.04 1.70
C LEU A 68 -12.39 5.21 1.87
N MET A 69 -13.17 4.39 1.18
CA MET A 69 -14.64 4.46 1.23
C MET A 69 -15.19 4.05 2.60
N ASP A 70 -14.61 3.02 3.22
CA ASP A 70 -15.12 2.48 4.47
C ASP A 70 -14.63 3.23 5.70
N TYR A 71 -13.41 3.74 5.67
CA TYR A 71 -12.75 4.32 6.85
C TYR A 71 -12.30 5.76 6.67
N GLY A 72 -12.27 6.25 5.43
CA GLY A 72 -11.81 7.61 5.15
C GLY A 72 -10.30 7.78 5.20
N TYR A 73 -9.53 6.71 5.24
CA TYR A 73 -8.07 6.76 5.24
C TYR A 73 -7.52 6.54 3.84
N HIS A 74 -6.66 7.44 3.40
CA HIS A 74 -6.01 7.36 2.10
C HIS A 74 -4.64 6.70 2.26
N ILE A 75 -4.59 5.39 2.03
CA ILE A 75 -3.37 4.57 2.14
C ILE A 75 -3.14 3.94 0.77
N LEU A 76 -1.98 4.16 0.19
CA LEU A 76 -1.65 3.65 -1.15
C LEU A 76 -0.45 2.71 -1.08
N VAL A 77 -0.43 1.73 -1.99
CA VAL A 77 0.75 0.89 -2.22
C VAL A 77 1.46 1.45 -3.45
N MET A 78 2.68 1.96 -3.26
CA MET A 78 3.41 2.68 -4.30
C MET A 78 4.69 1.92 -4.67
N PRO A 79 4.78 1.41 -5.90
CA PRO A 79 6.04 0.89 -6.39
C PRO A 79 7.08 2.01 -6.50
N ILE A 80 8.29 1.74 -6.04
CA ILE A 80 9.41 2.70 -6.14
C ILE A 80 10.50 2.12 -7.05
N VAL A 81 11.17 3.02 -7.73
CA VAL A 81 12.26 2.64 -8.62
C VAL A 81 13.54 2.38 -7.84
#